data_5dc30d2ec82489828903268daf0d4d86
#
_entry.id   5dc30d2ec82489828903268daf0d4d86
#
_cell.length_a   1.000
_cell.length_b   1.000
_cell.length_c   1.000
_cell.angle_alpha   90.00
_cell.angle_beta   90.00
_cell.angle_gamma   90.00
#
_symmetry.space_group_name_H-M   'P 1'
#
loop_
_entity.id
_entity.type
_entity.pdbx_description
1 polymer ?
#
loop_
_entity_poly.entity_id
_entity_poly.type
_entity_poly.pdbx_seq_one_letter_code
_entity_poly.pdbx_strand_id
1 'polypeptide(L)'
;MTSSKVVEVKPQKDGKLNVVIESNGKNEDYVFDKALVSIGRKPNTSMLNIESTSINVSDSGFIGVDVYQRTNVENIFAIGDICGNPMLAHRATHQGKVAAEVACGHSAAFDVCAIPSVIYTDPEVA
;
A
#
# COMPACT_ATOMS: atom_id res chain seq x y z
N MET A 1 -8.45 17.20 -13.65
CA MET A 1 -7.36 17.25 -14.66
C MET A 1 -6.85 15.84 -14.88
N THR A 2 -6.92 15.35 -16.08
CA THR A 2 -6.34 14.06 -16.47
C THR A 2 -4.96 14.29 -17.06
N SER A 3 -4.09 13.26 -17.09
CA SER A 3 -2.72 13.34 -17.63
C SER A 3 -1.90 14.49 -17.05
N SER A 4 -2.09 14.75 -15.76
CA SER A 4 -1.46 15.86 -15.06
C SER A 4 -0.74 15.36 -13.82
N LYS A 5 0.39 15.98 -13.48
CA LYS A 5 1.22 15.64 -12.33
C LYS A 5 1.42 16.88 -11.47
N VAL A 6 1.22 16.72 -10.17
CA VAL A 6 1.63 17.77 -9.22
C VAL A 6 3.14 17.73 -9.07
N VAL A 7 3.79 18.84 -9.41
CA VAL A 7 5.24 19.01 -9.36
C VAL A 7 5.66 19.58 -8.02
N GLU A 8 4.90 20.59 -7.53
CA GLU A 8 5.24 21.28 -6.31
C GLU A 8 4.00 21.84 -5.61
N VAL A 9 4.02 21.91 -4.28
CA VAL A 9 3.01 22.55 -3.45
C VAL A 9 3.70 23.51 -2.49
N LYS A 10 3.37 24.80 -2.57
CA LYS A 10 3.93 25.85 -1.73
C LYS A 10 2.85 26.54 -0.90
N PRO A 11 2.96 26.58 0.44
CA PRO A 11 2.08 27.41 1.25
C PRO A 11 2.34 28.90 0.99
N GLN A 12 1.27 29.68 0.89
CA GLN A 12 1.30 31.14 0.76
C GLN A 12 1.07 31.83 2.11
N LYS A 13 1.44 33.09 2.20
CA LYS A 13 1.30 33.89 3.45
C LYS A 13 -0.15 34.10 3.87
N ASP A 14 -1.09 34.05 2.93
CA ASP A 14 -2.53 34.18 3.15
C ASP A 14 -3.21 32.83 3.56
N GLY A 15 -2.41 31.79 3.77
CA GLY A 15 -2.89 30.43 4.13
C GLY A 15 -3.35 29.58 2.97
N LYS A 16 -3.29 30.08 1.74
CA LYS A 16 -3.56 29.31 0.52
C LYS A 16 -2.36 28.48 0.08
N LEU A 17 -2.57 27.63 -0.89
CA LEU A 17 -1.54 26.78 -1.48
C LEU A 17 -1.35 27.15 -2.96
N ASN A 18 -0.13 27.47 -3.35
CA ASN A 18 0.25 27.52 -4.75
C ASN A 18 0.69 26.11 -5.18
N VAL A 19 0.06 25.56 -6.18
CA VAL A 19 0.30 24.21 -6.69
C VAL A 19 0.75 24.29 -8.13
N VAL A 20 1.97 23.82 -8.41
CA VAL A 20 2.49 23.73 -9.77
C VAL A 20 2.07 22.39 -10.34
N ILE A 21 1.32 22.41 -11.42
CA ILE A 21 0.82 21.22 -12.12
C ILE A 21 1.44 21.17 -13.51
N GLU A 22 2.10 20.07 -13.81
CA GLU A 22 2.57 19.74 -15.16
C GLU A 22 1.44 19.04 -15.92
N SER A 23 1.08 19.60 -17.07
CA SER A 23 0.16 18.98 -18.02
C SER A 23 0.67 19.18 -19.43
N ASN A 24 0.73 18.09 -20.23
CA ASN A 24 1.25 18.13 -21.59
C ASN A 24 2.66 18.77 -21.73
N GLY A 25 3.54 18.53 -20.74
CA GLY A 25 4.91 19.06 -20.72
C GLY A 25 5.01 20.54 -20.39
N LYS A 26 3.94 21.19 -19.92
CA LYS A 26 3.93 22.58 -19.46
C LYS A 26 3.56 22.64 -17.98
N ASN A 27 4.27 23.50 -17.25
CA ASN A 27 3.97 23.78 -15.85
C ASN A 27 3.04 24.99 -15.76
N GLU A 28 1.97 24.85 -15.00
CA GLU A 28 1.02 25.92 -14.71
C GLU A 28 0.81 26.02 -13.20
N ASP A 29 0.65 27.27 -12.73
CA ASP A 29 0.42 27.58 -11.32
C ASP A 29 -1.07 27.72 -11.02
N TYR A 30 -1.51 27.04 -9.98
CA TYR A 30 -2.90 27.09 -9.50
C TYR A 30 -2.92 27.43 -8.01
N VAL A 31 -3.91 28.22 -7.58
CA VAL A 31 -4.09 28.57 -6.17
C VAL A 31 -5.32 27.84 -5.62
N PHE A 32 -5.12 27.11 -4.51
CA PHE A 32 -6.17 26.39 -3.82
C PHE A 32 -6.20 26.77 -2.33
N ASP A 33 -7.38 26.62 -1.72
CA ASP A 33 -7.53 26.85 -0.28
C ASP A 33 -6.96 25.67 0.53
N LYS A 34 -7.10 24.43 0.02
CA LYS A 34 -6.63 23.19 0.66
C LYS A 34 -6.24 22.15 -0.39
N ALA A 35 -5.38 21.22 -0.01
CA ALA A 35 -5.05 20.05 -0.80
C ALA A 35 -5.27 18.77 0.02
N LEU A 36 -5.93 17.78 -0.60
CA LEU A 36 -6.05 16.43 -0.07
C LEU A 36 -5.08 15.52 -0.81
N VAL A 37 -4.15 14.89 -0.08
CA VAL A 37 -3.21 13.93 -0.65
C VAL A 37 -3.78 12.52 -0.51
N SER A 38 -4.09 11.88 -1.65
CA SER A 38 -4.67 10.53 -1.73
C SER A 38 -4.04 9.76 -2.91
N ILE A 39 -2.72 9.63 -2.90
CA ILE A 39 -1.91 9.10 -4.02
C ILE A 39 -1.50 7.64 -3.85
N GLY A 40 -2.03 6.94 -2.84
CA GLY A 40 -1.75 5.55 -2.55
C GLY A 40 -1.25 5.30 -1.14
N ARG A 41 -0.79 4.09 -0.89
CA ARG A 41 -0.30 3.61 0.40
C ARG A 41 1.13 3.11 0.28
N LYS A 42 1.85 3.18 1.39
CA LYS A 42 3.16 2.52 1.56
C LYS A 42 3.07 1.48 2.66
N PRO A 43 3.81 0.37 2.57
CA PRO A 43 3.91 -0.58 3.67
C PRO A 43 4.57 0.09 4.88
N ASN A 44 4.04 -0.16 6.08
CA ASN A 44 4.56 0.44 7.31
C ASN A 44 5.52 -0.55 8.02
N THR A 45 6.64 -0.84 7.38
CA THR A 45 7.64 -1.80 7.87
C THR A 45 8.76 -1.15 8.67
N SER A 46 8.96 0.16 8.54
CA SER A 46 10.07 0.91 9.17
C SER A 46 10.09 0.87 10.71
N MET A 47 8.93 0.59 11.34
CA MET A 47 8.82 0.50 12.79
C MET A 47 9.09 -0.90 13.36
N LEU A 48 9.28 -1.90 12.50
CA LEU A 48 9.40 -3.31 12.91
C LEU A 48 10.84 -3.75 13.24
N ASN A 49 11.82 -2.85 13.13
CA ASN A 49 13.23 -3.15 13.31
C ASN A 49 13.69 -4.41 12.54
N ILE A 50 13.28 -4.48 11.28
CA ILE A 50 13.45 -5.68 10.42
C ILE A 50 14.93 -5.98 10.19
N GLU A 51 15.80 -4.97 10.23
CA GLU A 51 17.25 -5.10 10.07
C GLU A 51 17.86 -6.07 11.08
N SER A 52 17.23 -6.24 12.26
CA SER A 52 17.68 -7.20 13.27
C SER A 52 17.26 -8.65 13.00
N THR A 53 16.42 -8.89 12.01
CA THR A 53 15.76 -10.20 11.79
C THR A 53 16.23 -10.94 10.54
N SER A 54 17.03 -10.35 9.69
CA SER A 54 17.42 -10.87 8.37
C SER A 54 16.25 -11.13 7.42
N ILE A 55 15.07 -10.55 7.67
CA ILE A 55 13.91 -10.63 6.75
C ILE A 55 14.20 -9.82 5.49
N ASN A 56 13.90 -10.39 4.34
CA ASN A 56 14.03 -9.73 3.06
C ASN A 56 12.92 -8.69 2.85
N VAL A 57 13.32 -7.44 2.62
CA VAL A 57 12.42 -6.34 2.30
C VAL A 57 12.80 -5.80 0.92
N SER A 58 11.81 -5.60 0.06
CA SER A 58 12.00 -5.01 -1.26
C SER A 58 12.32 -3.52 -1.18
N ASP A 59 12.84 -2.92 -2.27
CA ASP A 59 13.09 -1.48 -2.38
C ASP A 59 11.82 -0.64 -2.15
N SER A 60 10.64 -1.20 -2.41
CA SER A 60 9.34 -0.57 -2.14
C SER A 60 8.84 -0.78 -0.71
N GLY A 61 9.60 -1.46 0.14
CA GLY A 61 9.32 -1.67 1.56
C GLY A 61 8.45 -2.88 1.88
N PHE A 62 8.13 -3.74 0.91
CA PHE A 62 7.33 -4.95 1.15
C PHE A 62 8.16 -6.13 1.63
N ILE A 63 7.61 -6.90 2.56
CA ILE A 63 8.17 -8.17 2.99
C ILE A 63 7.76 -9.27 2.02
N GLY A 64 8.73 -10.01 1.48
CA GLY A 64 8.47 -11.16 0.62
C GLY A 64 7.94 -12.36 1.40
N VAL A 65 6.86 -12.97 0.93
CA VAL A 65 6.27 -14.19 1.50
C VAL A 65 5.93 -15.20 0.40
N ASP A 66 5.91 -16.48 0.77
CA ASP A 66 5.41 -17.57 -0.07
C ASP A 66 3.87 -17.71 0.03
N VAL A 67 3.29 -18.70 -0.65
CA VAL A 67 1.84 -18.99 -0.59
C VAL A 67 1.38 -19.44 0.81
N TYR A 68 2.29 -19.82 1.66
CA TYR A 68 2.04 -20.21 3.05
C TYR A 68 2.22 -19.04 4.03
N GLN A 69 2.44 -17.82 3.51
CA GLN A 69 2.73 -16.59 4.24
C GLN A 69 4.04 -16.64 5.05
N ARG A 70 4.95 -17.53 4.72
CA ARG A 70 6.29 -17.61 5.34
C ARG A 70 7.22 -16.58 4.72
N THR A 71 8.00 -15.92 5.55
CA THR A 71 9.12 -15.10 5.09
C THR A 71 10.33 -15.99 4.77
N ASN A 72 11.45 -15.39 4.39
CA ASN A 72 12.72 -16.11 4.27
C ASN A 72 13.31 -16.58 5.62
N VAL A 73 12.74 -16.16 6.75
CA VAL A 73 13.11 -16.61 8.10
C VAL A 73 12.07 -17.61 8.58
N GLU A 74 12.49 -18.85 8.85
CA GLU A 74 11.65 -20.05 9.00
C GLU A 74 10.45 -19.90 9.95
N ASN A 75 10.62 -19.20 11.06
CA ASN A 75 9.59 -19.05 12.09
C ASN A 75 8.90 -17.70 12.09
N ILE A 76 9.06 -16.90 11.02
CA ILE A 76 8.44 -15.58 10.88
C ILE A 76 7.51 -15.58 9.66
N PHE A 77 6.26 -15.20 9.93
CA PHE A 77 5.22 -15.03 8.94
C PHE A 77 4.92 -13.54 8.77
N ALA A 78 4.50 -13.13 7.58
CA ALA A 78 4.00 -11.79 7.34
C ALA A 78 2.70 -11.84 6.54
N ILE A 79 1.78 -10.93 6.84
CA ILE A 79 0.44 -10.88 6.24
C ILE A 79 0.01 -9.42 6.00
N GLY A 80 -0.96 -9.25 5.12
CA GLY A 80 -1.63 -7.96 4.91
C GLY A 80 -0.83 -6.98 4.09
N ASP A 81 -1.02 -5.70 4.39
CA ASP A 81 -0.52 -4.58 3.60
C ASP A 81 1.01 -4.54 3.47
N ILE A 82 1.72 -5.12 4.42
CA ILE A 82 3.19 -5.21 4.38
C ILE A 82 3.72 -6.25 3.38
N CYS A 83 2.87 -7.12 2.85
CA CYS A 83 3.25 -8.20 1.91
C CYS A 83 2.96 -7.88 0.44
N GLY A 84 2.46 -6.69 0.14
CA GLY A 84 2.19 -6.27 -1.25
C GLY A 84 0.74 -5.89 -1.52
N ASN A 85 0.50 -5.53 -2.78
CA ASN A 85 -0.83 -5.14 -3.26
C ASN A 85 -1.70 -6.36 -3.63
N PRO A 86 -3.04 -6.21 -3.64
CA PRO A 86 -3.81 -5.06 -3.17
C PRO A 86 -3.85 -4.97 -1.64
N MET A 87 -3.76 -3.74 -1.10
CA MET A 87 -3.83 -3.46 0.33
C MET A 87 -5.28 -3.42 0.82
N LEU A 88 -5.84 -4.60 1.12
CA LEU A 88 -7.24 -4.81 1.45
C LEU A 88 -7.40 -5.64 2.74
N ALA A 89 -8.27 -5.19 3.63
CA ALA A 89 -8.47 -5.81 4.93
C ALA A 89 -8.92 -7.28 4.84
N HIS A 90 -9.83 -7.63 3.92
CA HIS A 90 -10.28 -9.00 3.74
C HIS A 90 -9.19 -9.93 3.16
N ARG A 91 -8.27 -9.40 2.33
CA ARG A 91 -7.07 -10.13 1.91
C ARG A 91 -6.20 -10.44 3.12
N ALA A 92 -5.92 -9.45 3.96
CA ALA A 92 -5.12 -9.62 5.18
C ALA A 92 -5.75 -10.65 6.15
N THR A 93 -7.09 -10.63 6.28
CA THR A 93 -7.82 -11.61 7.10
C THR A 93 -7.64 -13.04 6.58
N HIS A 94 -7.72 -13.25 5.28
CA HIS A 94 -7.51 -14.58 4.68
C HIS A 94 -6.06 -15.02 4.84
N GLN A 95 -5.10 -14.16 4.54
CA GLN A 95 -3.68 -14.44 4.77
C GLN A 95 -3.39 -14.79 6.23
N GLY A 96 -4.02 -14.08 7.19
CA GLY A 96 -3.88 -14.36 8.62
C GLY A 96 -4.37 -15.75 9.02
N LYS A 97 -5.50 -16.21 8.45
CA LYS A 97 -5.99 -17.58 8.66
C LYS A 97 -4.99 -18.62 8.12
N VAL A 98 -4.51 -18.43 6.89
CA VAL A 98 -3.50 -19.32 6.28
C VAL A 98 -2.24 -19.38 7.14
N ALA A 99 -1.71 -18.21 7.54
CA ALA A 99 -0.51 -18.16 8.38
C ALA A 99 -0.69 -18.89 9.72
N ALA A 100 -1.84 -18.71 10.38
CA ALA A 100 -2.14 -19.39 11.65
C ALA A 100 -2.25 -20.89 11.48
N GLU A 101 -2.95 -21.38 10.46
CA GLU A 101 -3.08 -22.82 10.17
C GLU A 101 -1.71 -23.45 9.86
N VAL A 102 -0.90 -22.80 9.03
CA VAL A 102 0.44 -23.28 8.70
C VAL A 102 1.36 -23.27 9.93
N ALA A 103 1.29 -22.25 10.77
CA ALA A 103 2.06 -22.18 12.01
C ALA A 103 1.68 -23.30 13.00
N CYS A 104 0.42 -23.76 12.96
CA CYS A 104 -0.07 -24.91 13.73
C CYS A 104 0.23 -26.27 13.07
N GLY A 105 0.93 -26.30 11.94
CA GLY A 105 1.27 -27.52 11.20
C GLY A 105 0.16 -28.06 10.31
N HIS A 106 -0.88 -27.27 10.04
CA HIS A 106 -1.96 -27.65 9.13
C HIS A 106 -1.58 -27.35 7.68
N SER A 107 -2.20 -28.05 6.74
CA SER A 107 -2.04 -27.80 5.32
C SER A 107 -3.00 -26.70 4.89
N ALA A 108 -2.47 -25.50 4.62
CA ALA A 108 -3.21 -24.36 4.10
C ALA A 108 -2.33 -23.55 3.15
N ALA A 109 -2.93 -22.89 2.16
CA ALA A 109 -2.23 -22.04 1.22
C ALA A 109 -3.11 -20.86 0.80
N PHE A 110 -2.49 -19.72 0.49
CA PHE A 110 -3.15 -18.55 -0.09
C PHE A 110 -3.12 -18.68 -1.63
N ASP A 111 -4.05 -19.45 -2.17
CA ASP A 111 -4.18 -19.80 -3.60
C ASP A 111 -5.48 -19.27 -4.22
N VAL A 112 -5.88 -18.07 -3.86
CA VAL A 112 -7.15 -17.45 -4.26
C VAL A 112 -7.23 -17.19 -5.77
N CYS A 113 -8.36 -17.52 -6.38
CA CYS A 113 -8.63 -17.23 -7.78
C CYS A 113 -8.89 -15.75 -8.04
N ALA A 114 -9.45 -15.03 -7.07
CA ALA A 114 -9.74 -13.60 -7.16
C ALA A 114 -9.75 -12.94 -5.78
N ILE A 115 -9.41 -11.67 -5.75
CA ILE A 115 -9.52 -10.80 -4.57
C ILE A 115 -10.49 -9.68 -4.95
N PRO A 116 -11.71 -9.64 -4.40
CA PRO A 116 -12.68 -8.60 -4.71
C PRO A 116 -12.17 -7.23 -4.25
N SER A 117 -12.44 -6.20 -5.04
CA SER A 117 -12.11 -4.81 -4.70
C SER A 117 -13.31 -3.93 -5.02
N VAL A 118 -13.70 -3.08 -4.08
CA VAL A 118 -14.86 -2.21 -4.20
C VAL A 118 -14.46 -0.76 -3.91
N ILE A 119 -14.92 0.16 -4.75
CA ILE A 119 -14.84 1.59 -4.53
C ILE A 119 -16.25 2.04 -4.10
N TYR A 120 -16.39 2.50 -2.87
CA TYR A 120 -17.66 2.88 -2.24
C TYR A 120 -18.09 4.29 -2.65
N THR A 121 -18.22 4.50 -3.94
CA THR A 121 -18.82 5.71 -4.53
C THR A 121 -20.36 5.56 -4.61
N ASP A 122 -21.06 6.56 -5.11
CA ASP A 122 -22.48 6.48 -5.41
C ASP A 122 -22.70 6.73 -6.93
N PRO A 123 -23.01 5.67 -7.73
CA PRO A 123 -23.04 4.24 -7.38
C PRO A 123 -21.66 3.64 -7.08
N GLU A 124 -21.65 2.51 -6.37
CA GLU A 124 -20.42 1.74 -6.10
C GLU A 124 -19.83 1.10 -7.38
N VAL A 125 -18.52 0.90 -7.38
CA VAL A 125 -17.78 0.23 -8.46
C VAL A 125 -17.02 -0.96 -7.90
N ALA A 126 -17.22 -2.16 -8.49
CA ALA A 126 -16.57 -3.41 -8.13
C ALA A 126 -16.04 -4.15 -9.35
#